data_6500eee6949dea9a7d4e71f8692dd2cc
#
_entry.id   6500eee6949dea9a7d4e71f8692dd2cc
#
_cell.length_a   1.000
_cell.length_b   1.000
_cell.length_c   1.000
_cell.angle_alpha   90.00
_cell.angle_beta   90.00
_cell.angle_gamma   90.00
#
_symmetry.space_group_name_H-M   'P 1'
#
loop_
_entity.id
_entity.type
_entity.pdbx_description
1 polymer ?
#
loop_
_entity_poly.entity_id
_entity_poly.type
_entity_poly.pdbx_seq_one_letter_code
_entity_poly.pdbx_strand_id
1 'polypeptide(L)'
;MLLEDILRDVKAGKKVVVEQTFYKAKRRIAYIDEIRKCGDVTIDVHVMCPDDDRWKMNIQKRGLDDRFEYYKAIETEIEFPNPSEGFDNIFAVKNGKPVLRMDDPKPEIVDIARKELQKEAEMIKAEDARREEKEKLIESMKKRPFWHYCEVCGKKEYITAEQAYMSGWDYPPHIGMFGVLSPRTCGNCSDMDTLWAKFIAKDESNCFTTSELNESERKTLQRIKGEPESLLTEDAWDL
;
A
#
# COMPACT_ATOMS: atom_id res chain seq x y z
N MET A 1 14.23 1.46 -0.03
CA MET A 1 15.61 1.30 0.51
C MET A 1 16.52 0.58 -0.45
N LEU A 2 16.38 -0.73 -0.73
CA LEU A 2 17.33 -1.42 -1.64
C LEU A 2 17.44 -0.79 -3.04
N LEU A 3 16.33 -0.46 -3.70
CA LEU A 3 16.36 0.14 -5.05
C LEU A 3 17.01 1.52 -5.05
N GLU A 4 16.71 2.35 -4.07
CA GLU A 4 17.32 3.69 -3.94
C GLU A 4 18.85 3.63 -3.79
N ASP A 5 19.34 2.67 -3.01
CA ASP A 5 20.77 2.44 -2.83
C ASP A 5 21.44 2.00 -4.14
N ILE A 6 20.79 1.09 -4.87
CA ILE A 6 21.25 0.64 -6.21
C ILE A 6 21.33 1.84 -7.16
N LEU A 7 20.25 2.62 -7.26
CA LEU A 7 20.20 3.77 -8.18
C LEU A 7 21.25 4.84 -7.84
N ARG A 8 21.47 5.09 -6.54
CA ARG A 8 22.52 6.01 -6.08
C ARG A 8 23.90 5.55 -6.53
N ASP A 9 24.21 4.26 -6.33
CA ASP A 9 25.53 3.72 -6.65
C ASP A 9 25.75 3.57 -8.15
N VAL A 10 24.73 3.20 -8.93
CA VAL A 10 24.76 3.18 -10.39
C VAL A 10 25.00 4.59 -10.95
N LYS A 11 24.28 5.61 -10.47
CA LYS A 11 24.51 7.02 -10.87
C LYS A 11 25.91 7.52 -10.54
N ALA A 12 26.53 6.95 -9.51
CA ALA A 12 27.92 7.23 -9.14
C ALA A 12 28.94 6.43 -9.98
N GLY A 13 28.53 5.69 -11.00
CA GLY A 13 29.37 4.90 -11.88
C GLY A 13 29.98 3.65 -11.23
N LYS A 14 29.41 3.17 -10.13
CA LYS A 14 29.91 1.99 -9.43
C LYS A 14 29.38 0.71 -10.08
N LYS A 15 30.19 -0.36 -10.00
CA LYS A 15 29.73 -1.71 -10.27
C LYS A 15 28.90 -2.19 -9.06
N VAL A 16 27.64 -2.53 -9.30
CA VAL A 16 26.71 -2.98 -8.25
C VAL A 16 26.38 -4.45 -8.43
N VAL A 17 26.41 -5.21 -7.36
CA VAL A 17 25.93 -6.60 -7.32
C VAL A 17 24.77 -6.68 -6.36
N VAL A 18 23.63 -7.20 -6.87
CA VAL A 18 22.39 -7.36 -6.09
C VAL A 18 22.11 -8.84 -5.90
N GLU A 19 22.15 -9.32 -4.67
CA GLU A 19 21.70 -10.66 -4.31
C GLU A 19 20.27 -10.58 -3.77
N GLN A 20 19.31 -11.11 -4.52
CA GLN A 20 17.89 -11.03 -4.16
C GLN A 20 17.11 -12.19 -4.79
N THR A 21 16.03 -12.59 -4.13
CA THR A 21 15.09 -13.59 -4.66
C THR A 21 14.11 -12.93 -5.63
N PHE A 22 14.53 -12.71 -6.87
CA PHE A 22 13.73 -12.13 -7.93
C PHE A 22 13.05 -13.21 -8.79
N TYR A 23 12.20 -14.03 -8.21
CA TYR A 23 11.58 -15.16 -8.92
C TYR A 23 10.45 -14.77 -9.88
N LYS A 24 9.87 -13.57 -9.76
CA LYS A 24 8.83 -13.05 -10.68
C LYS A 24 9.41 -12.03 -11.67
N ALA A 25 9.06 -12.16 -12.95
CA ALA A 25 9.45 -11.25 -14.03
C ALA A 25 9.03 -9.81 -13.74
N LYS A 26 7.82 -9.60 -13.27
CA LYS A 26 7.29 -8.28 -12.89
C LYS A 26 8.23 -7.51 -11.96
N ARG A 27 8.75 -8.17 -10.93
CA ARG A 27 9.64 -7.53 -9.97
C ARG A 27 10.99 -7.19 -10.59
N ARG A 28 11.52 -8.07 -11.44
CA ARG A 28 12.78 -7.82 -12.16
C ARG A 28 12.65 -6.65 -13.12
N ILE A 29 11.59 -6.64 -13.94
CA ILE A 29 11.31 -5.57 -14.91
C ILE A 29 11.23 -4.21 -14.21
N ALA A 30 10.53 -4.12 -13.06
CA ALA A 30 10.44 -2.87 -12.33
C ALA A 30 11.81 -2.32 -11.91
N TYR A 31 12.74 -3.19 -11.49
CA TYR A 31 14.11 -2.78 -11.15
C TYR A 31 14.93 -2.40 -12.39
N ILE A 32 14.83 -3.17 -13.46
CA ILE A 32 15.52 -2.93 -14.72
C ILE A 32 15.10 -1.58 -15.29
N ASP A 33 13.80 -1.32 -15.37
CA ASP A 33 13.26 -0.09 -15.95
C ASP A 33 13.75 1.16 -15.16
N GLU A 34 13.84 1.09 -13.84
CA GLU A 34 14.38 2.18 -13.03
C GLU A 34 15.91 2.34 -13.20
N ILE A 35 16.66 1.23 -13.27
CA ILE A 35 18.11 1.29 -13.49
C ILE A 35 18.42 1.85 -14.87
N ARG A 36 17.68 1.49 -15.91
CA ARG A 36 17.85 2.02 -17.28
C ARG A 36 17.65 3.54 -17.38
N LYS A 37 16.85 4.12 -16.49
CA LYS A 37 16.70 5.59 -16.41
C LYS A 37 17.99 6.30 -15.94
N CYS A 38 18.94 5.58 -15.36
CA CYS A 38 20.21 6.16 -14.92
C CYS A 38 21.21 6.37 -16.06
N GLY A 39 20.95 5.83 -17.25
CA GLY A 39 21.81 5.96 -18.44
C GLY A 39 22.12 4.62 -19.09
N ASP A 40 23.22 4.59 -19.87
CA ASP A 40 23.70 3.37 -20.53
C ASP A 40 24.40 2.47 -19.51
N VAL A 41 23.68 1.46 -19.04
CA VAL A 41 24.12 0.53 -17.99
C VAL A 41 23.98 -0.89 -18.48
N THR A 42 25.04 -1.68 -18.39
CA THR A 42 24.97 -3.13 -18.64
C THR A 42 24.35 -3.85 -17.45
N ILE A 43 23.28 -4.61 -17.69
CA ILE A 43 22.54 -5.35 -16.67
C ILE A 43 22.63 -6.85 -16.97
N ASP A 44 23.41 -7.55 -16.17
CA ASP A 44 23.58 -9.00 -16.27
C ASP A 44 22.80 -9.69 -15.15
N VAL A 45 22.18 -10.82 -15.45
CA VAL A 45 21.57 -11.68 -14.42
C VAL A 45 22.29 -13.02 -14.33
N HIS A 46 22.57 -13.42 -13.10
CA HIS A 46 23.18 -14.71 -12.79
C HIS A 46 22.17 -15.57 -12.02
N VAL A 47 21.61 -16.58 -12.65
CA VAL A 47 20.64 -17.50 -12.04
C VAL A 47 21.41 -18.64 -11.37
N MET A 48 21.35 -18.70 -10.05
CA MET A 48 21.94 -19.79 -9.29
C MET A 48 21.06 -21.04 -9.39
N CYS A 49 21.59 -22.10 -9.99
CA CYS A 49 20.88 -23.37 -10.20
C CYS A 49 21.60 -24.49 -9.42
N PRO A 50 21.44 -24.57 -8.10
CA PRO A 50 21.95 -25.69 -7.33
C PRO A 50 21.16 -26.97 -7.67
N ASP A 51 21.84 -28.13 -7.59
CA ASP A 51 21.13 -29.42 -7.56
C ASP A 51 20.39 -29.59 -6.20
N ASP A 52 19.43 -30.50 -6.16
CA ASP A 52 18.59 -30.73 -5.00
C ASP A 52 19.38 -31.10 -3.74
N ASP A 53 20.45 -31.90 -3.86
CA ASP A 53 21.24 -32.34 -2.73
C ASP A 53 22.03 -31.16 -2.15
N ARG A 54 22.62 -30.34 -3.00
CA ARG A 54 23.31 -29.12 -2.58
C ARG A 54 22.38 -28.12 -1.96
N TRP A 55 21.18 -28.01 -2.49
CA TRP A 55 20.15 -27.13 -1.96
C TRP A 55 19.69 -27.59 -0.56
N LYS A 56 19.35 -28.86 -0.40
CA LYS A 56 19.03 -29.46 0.92
C LYS A 56 20.16 -29.21 1.93
N MET A 57 21.39 -29.49 1.55
CA MET A 57 22.55 -29.29 2.41
C MET A 57 22.69 -27.80 2.83
N ASN A 58 22.40 -26.84 1.96
CA ASN A 58 22.48 -25.43 2.29
C ASN A 58 21.34 -25.01 3.24
N ILE A 59 20.14 -25.55 3.08
CA ILE A 59 19.00 -25.32 3.98
C ILE A 59 19.31 -25.88 5.36
N GLN A 60 19.80 -27.10 5.45
CA GLN A 60 20.22 -27.74 6.69
C GLN A 60 21.29 -26.94 7.43
N LYS A 61 22.32 -26.48 6.73
CA LYS A 61 23.38 -25.63 7.31
C LYS A 61 22.84 -24.33 7.91
N ARG A 62 21.70 -23.86 7.46
CA ARG A 62 21.01 -22.64 7.96
C ARG A 62 20.00 -22.96 9.07
N GLY A 63 19.80 -24.21 9.43
CA GLY A 63 18.82 -24.64 10.42
C GLY A 63 17.38 -24.43 9.98
N LEU A 64 17.11 -24.55 8.68
CA LEU A 64 15.80 -24.32 8.05
C LEU A 64 15.21 -25.59 7.44
N ASP A 65 15.53 -26.76 8.01
CA ASP A 65 15.11 -28.07 7.49
C ASP A 65 13.61 -28.21 7.31
N ASP A 66 12.82 -27.62 8.21
CA ASP A 66 11.37 -27.59 8.20
C ASP A 66 10.77 -26.77 7.03
N ARG A 67 11.57 -25.97 6.36
CA ARG A 67 11.14 -25.09 5.26
C ARG A 67 11.47 -25.62 3.87
N PHE A 68 12.04 -26.81 3.75
CA PHE A 68 12.43 -27.36 2.44
C PHE A 68 11.24 -27.44 1.48
N GLU A 69 10.11 -28.01 1.93
CA GLU A 69 8.91 -28.12 1.10
C GLU A 69 8.33 -26.76 0.70
N TYR A 70 8.41 -25.77 1.55
CA TYR A 70 8.04 -24.39 1.23
C TYR A 70 8.90 -23.82 0.09
N TYR A 71 10.22 -24.04 0.15
CA TYR A 71 11.11 -23.57 -0.93
C TYR A 71 10.91 -24.35 -2.23
N LYS A 72 10.58 -25.64 -2.13
CA LYS A 72 10.20 -26.46 -3.30
C LYS A 72 8.92 -25.94 -3.96
N ALA A 73 7.94 -25.54 -3.19
CA ALA A 73 6.72 -24.94 -3.73
C ALA A 73 7.02 -23.64 -4.48
N ILE A 74 7.91 -22.79 -3.96
CA ILE A 74 8.34 -21.56 -4.65
C ILE A 74 9.01 -21.88 -5.98
N GLU A 75 9.78 -22.98 -6.08
CA GLU A 75 10.44 -23.37 -7.33
C GLU A 75 9.46 -23.48 -8.50
N THR A 76 8.26 -23.96 -8.26
CA THR A 76 7.19 -24.09 -9.28
C THR A 76 6.67 -22.76 -9.78
N GLU A 77 6.88 -21.69 -9.01
CA GLU A 77 6.46 -20.33 -9.33
C GLU A 77 7.54 -19.48 -9.98
N ILE A 78 8.76 -20.03 -10.14
CA ILE A 78 9.87 -19.26 -10.71
C ILE A 78 9.61 -18.99 -12.20
N GLU A 79 9.53 -17.72 -12.52
CA GLU A 79 9.57 -17.23 -13.89
C GLU A 79 11.04 -16.99 -14.26
N PHE A 80 11.61 -17.83 -15.12
CA PHE A 80 13.00 -17.70 -15.51
C PHE A 80 13.25 -16.36 -16.21
N PRO A 81 14.40 -15.68 -15.95
CA PRO A 81 14.76 -14.45 -16.63
C PRO A 81 14.75 -14.63 -18.15
N ASN A 82 14.21 -13.63 -18.83
CA ASN A 82 14.01 -13.61 -20.27
C ASN A 82 14.72 -12.38 -20.87
N PRO A 83 15.37 -12.49 -22.04
CA PRO A 83 16.02 -11.34 -22.69
C PRO A 83 15.08 -10.14 -22.91
N SER A 84 13.79 -10.38 -23.17
CA SER A 84 12.80 -9.31 -23.37
C SER A 84 12.44 -8.54 -22.08
N GLU A 85 12.92 -8.97 -20.91
CA GLU A 85 12.80 -8.17 -19.69
C GLU A 85 13.74 -6.95 -19.69
N GLY A 86 14.80 -6.97 -20.49
CA GLY A 86 15.77 -5.89 -20.62
C GLY A 86 17.16 -6.20 -20.04
N PHE A 87 17.47 -7.46 -19.78
CA PHE A 87 18.84 -7.92 -19.46
C PHE A 87 19.73 -7.89 -20.72
N ASP A 88 20.99 -7.53 -20.54
CA ASP A 88 22.00 -7.63 -21.60
C ASP A 88 22.51 -9.06 -21.71
N ASN A 89 22.74 -9.73 -20.57
CA ASN A 89 23.18 -11.13 -20.55
C ASN A 89 22.46 -11.92 -19.44
N ILE A 90 22.19 -13.20 -19.74
CA ILE A 90 21.58 -14.14 -18.79
C ILE A 90 22.53 -15.33 -18.63
N PHE A 91 22.98 -15.58 -17.41
CA PHE A 91 23.89 -16.65 -17.06
C PHE A 91 23.25 -17.63 -16.10
N ALA A 92 23.26 -18.91 -16.43
CA ALA A 92 23.02 -19.99 -15.46
C ALA A 92 24.30 -20.33 -14.73
N VAL A 93 24.30 -20.31 -13.42
CA VAL A 93 25.49 -20.67 -12.62
C VAL A 93 25.39 -22.12 -12.20
N LYS A 94 26.22 -22.99 -12.82
CA LYS A 94 26.36 -24.41 -12.48
C LYS A 94 27.74 -24.65 -11.91
N ASN A 95 27.81 -25.33 -10.76
CA ASN A 95 29.08 -25.65 -10.06
C ASN A 95 29.99 -24.41 -9.91
N GLY A 96 29.42 -23.25 -9.62
CA GLY A 96 30.18 -22.02 -9.42
C GLY A 96 30.70 -21.37 -10.70
N LYS A 97 30.39 -21.91 -11.87
CA LYS A 97 30.79 -21.34 -13.17
C LYS A 97 29.57 -20.80 -13.92
N PRO A 98 29.57 -19.54 -14.34
CA PRO A 98 28.50 -19.00 -15.18
C PRO A 98 28.60 -19.60 -16.60
N VAL A 99 27.45 -20.02 -17.11
CA VAL A 99 27.27 -20.47 -18.49
C VAL A 99 26.22 -19.58 -19.10
N LEU A 100 26.53 -18.95 -20.24
CA LEU A 100 25.57 -18.12 -20.95
C LEU A 100 24.36 -18.98 -21.32
N ARG A 101 23.17 -18.53 -20.94
CA ARG A 101 21.92 -19.18 -21.26
C ARG A 101 21.08 -18.24 -22.11
N MET A 102 20.79 -18.67 -23.33
CA MET A 102 19.80 -18.02 -24.18
C MET A 102 18.64 -19.00 -24.34
N ASP A 103 17.67 -18.91 -23.44
CA ASP A 103 16.44 -19.68 -23.59
C ASP A 103 15.50 -19.00 -24.56
N ASP A 104 14.57 -19.79 -25.13
CA ASP A 104 13.49 -19.26 -25.94
C ASP A 104 12.74 -18.18 -25.19
N PRO A 105 12.59 -17.00 -25.76
CA PRO A 105 11.86 -15.93 -25.12
C PRO A 105 10.41 -16.36 -24.94
N LYS A 106 9.87 -16.11 -23.73
CA LYS A 106 8.44 -16.19 -23.44
C LYS A 106 7.89 -14.76 -23.35
N PRO A 107 7.73 -14.07 -24.51
CA PRO A 107 7.36 -12.66 -24.53
C PRO A 107 6.02 -12.43 -23.81
N GLU A 108 5.12 -13.41 -23.78
CA GLU A 108 3.82 -13.32 -23.13
C GLU A 108 3.95 -13.01 -21.62
N ILE A 109 4.94 -13.61 -20.95
CA ILE A 109 5.17 -13.35 -19.51
C ILE A 109 5.60 -11.90 -19.29
N VAL A 110 6.46 -11.39 -20.16
CA VAL A 110 6.95 -10.01 -20.09
C VAL A 110 5.82 -9.02 -20.40
N ASP A 111 5.02 -9.31 -21.40
CA ASP A 111 3.86 -8.46 -21.77
C ASP A 111 2.83 -8.40 -20.65
N ILE A 112 2.53 -9.54 -20.01
CA ILE A 112 1.63 -9.59 -18.86
C ILE A 112 2.21 -8.75 -17.71
N ALA A 113 3.48 -8.96 -17.38
CA ALA A 113 4.15 -8.24 -16.30
C ALA A 113 4.17 -6.72 -16.53
N ARG A 114 4.42 -6.26 -17.76
CA ARG A 114 4.41 -4.84 -18.12
C ARG A 114 3.01 -4.22 -18.02
N LYS A 115 1.97 -4.94 -18.47
CA LYS A 115 0.58 -4.49 -18.33
C LYS A 115 0.17 -4.36 -16.87
N GLU A 116 0.58 -5.29 -16.01
CA GLU A 116 0.31 -5.20 -14.57
C GLU A 116 1.02 -4.01 -13.93
N LEU A 117 2.29 -3.78 -14.25
CA LEU A 117 3.04 -2.62 -13.75
C LEU A 117 2.41 -1.30 -14.19
N GLN A 118 1.98 -1.20 -15.44
CA GLN A 118 1.29 -0.01 -15.94
C GLN A 118 -0.01 0.23 -15.18
N LYS A 119 -0.82 -0.82 -14.98
CA LYS A 119 -2.07 -0.72 -14.21
C LYS A 119 -1.84 -0.28 -12.76
N GLU A 120 -0.80 -0.82 -12.11
CA GLU A 120 -0.43 -0.39 -10.75
C GLU A 120 -0.01 1.09 -10.71
N ALA A 121 0.80 1.52 -11.69
CA ALA A 121 1.22 2.92 -11.78
C ALA A 121 0.03 3.87 -12.00
N GLU A 122 -0.94 3.48 -12.81
CA GLU A 122 -2.18 4.23 -13.03
C GLU A 122 -3.03 4.31 -11.74
N MET A 123 -3.13 3.20 -10.99
CA MET A 123 -3.84 3.18 -9.71
C MET A 123 -3.17 4.09 -8.68
N ILE A 124 -1.85 4.01 -8.51
CA ILE A 124 -1.09 4.88 -7.59
C ILE A 124 -1.31 6.35 -7.95
N LYS A 125 -1.19 6.69 -9.25
CA LYS A 125 -1.42 8.06 -9.72
C LYS A 125 -2.84 8.55 -9.43
N ALA A 126 -3.85 7.68 -9.58
CA ALA A 126 -5.24 8.01 -9.27
C ALA A 126 -5.46 8.21 -7.77
N GLU A 127 -4.83 7.41 -6.93
CA GLU A 127 -4.87 7.55 -5.47
C GLU A 127 -4.18 8.84 -5.01
N ASP A 128 -3.02 9.16 -5.56
CA ASP A 128 -2.31 10.40 -5.27
C ASP A 128 -3.14 11.64 -5.65
N ALA A 129 -3.76 11.62 -6.83
CA ALA A 129 -4.65 12.71 -7.27
C ALA A 129 -5.85 12.88 -6.33
N ARG A 130 -6.50 11.79 -5.91
CA ARG A 130 -7.59 11.83 -4.93
C ARG A 130 -7.14 12.39 -3.58
N ARG A 131 -5.94 12.00 -3.13
CA ARG A 131 -5.37 12.53 -1.88
C ARG A 131 -5.14 14.03 -1.97
N GLU A 132 -4.56 14.52 -3.06
CA GLU A 132 -4.36 15.96 -3.27
C GLU A 132 -5.68 16.74 -3.34
N GLU A 133 -6.70 16.21 -4.00
CA GLU A 133 -8.04 16.81 -4.03
C GLU A 133 -8.66 16.90 -2.64
N LYS A 134 -8.56 15.81 -1.87
CA LYS A 134 -9.03 15.75 -0.48
C LYS A 134 -8.31 16.76 0.42
N GLU A 135 -7.00 16.88 0.30
CA GLU A 135 -6.20 17.85 1.04
C GLU A 135 -6.61 19.29 0.72
N LYS A 136 -6.81 19.63 -0.57
CA LYS A 136 -7.30 20.94 -1.00
C LYS A 136 -8.70 21.23 -0.44
N LEU A 137 -9.58 20.23 -0.43
CA LEU A 137 -10.92 20.34 0.15
C LEU A 137 -10.86 20.64 1.65
N ILE A 138 -10.08 19.86 2.40
CA ILE A 138 -9.86 20.06 3.84
C ILE A 138 -9.32 21.46 4.12
N GLU A 139 -8.34 21.93 3.36
CA GLU A 139 -7.79 23.27 3.54
C GLU A 139 -8.84 24.36 3.28
N SER A 140 -9.71 24.14 2.28
CA SER A 140 -10.84 25.06 2.02
C SER A 140 -11.85 25.08 3.16
N MET A 141 -12.10 23.93 3.80
CA MET A 141 -13.05 23.81 4.91
C MET A 141 -12.60 24.48 6.20
N LYS A 142 -11.30 24.65 6.41
CA LYS A 142 -10.77 25.41 7.56
C LYS A 142 -11.22 26.86 7.57
N LYS A 143 -11.60 27.44 6.42
CA LYS A 143 -11.91 28.87 6.22
C LYS A 143 -13.38 29.16 5.98
N ARG A 144 -14.23 28.15 5.83
CA ARG A 144 -15.65 28.30 5.50
C ARG A 144 -16.53 27.43 6.40
N PRO A 145 -17.84 27.79 6.57
CA PRO A 145 -18.77 26.93 7.27
C PRO A 145 -18.97 25.60 6.54
N PHE A 146 -19.25 24.57 7.33
CA PHE A 146 -19.69 23.27 6.86
C PHE A 146 -20.60 22.64 7.93
N TRP A 147 -21.27 21.54 7.60
CA TRP A 147 -22.18 20.90 8.52
C TRP A 147 -21.45 20.14 9.62
N HIS A 148 -21.84 20.43 10.86
CA HIS A 148 -21.47 19.67 12.05
C HIS A 148 -22.66 18.86 12.50
N TYR A 149 -22.40 17.67 12.98
CA TYR A 149 -23.42 16.72 13.35
C TYR A 149 -23.08 16.05 14.68
N CYS A 150 -24.03 16.07 15.62
CA CYS A 150 -23.94 15.34 16.87
C CYS A 150 -24.53 13.94 16.72
N GLU A 151 -23.70 12.90 16.81
CA GLU A 151 -24.13 11.51 16.67
C GLU A 151 -25.02 11.02 17.83
N VAL A 152 -25.00 11.72 18.97
CA VAL A 152 -25.79 11.36 20.18
C VAL A 152 -27.20 11.93 20.12
N CYS A 153 -27.34 13.25 19.91
CA CYS A 153 -28.66 13.90 19.93
C CYS A 153 -29.20 14.31 18.55
N GLY A 154 -28.45 14.09 17.48
CA GLY A 154 -28.86 14.46 16.13
C GLY A 154 -28.81 15.95 15.81
N LYS A 155 -28.27 16.80 16.70
CA LYS A 155 -28.13 18.25 16.45
C LYS A 155 -27.23 18.47 15.21
N LYS A 156 -27.68 19.36 14.32
CA LYS A 156 -26.92 19.79 13.14
C LYS A 156 -26.70 21.30 13.21
N GLU A 157 -25.49 21.75 12.84
CA GLU A 157 -25.17 23.18 12.74
C GLU A 157 -24.26 23.43 11.53
N TYR A 158 -24.55 24.50 10.78
CA TYR A 158 -23.72 24.94 9.66
C TYR A 158 -22.85 26.11 10.10
N ILE A 159 -21.66 25.80 10.60
CA ILE A 159 -20.73 26.74 11.24
C ILE A 159 -19.30 26.45 10.84
N THR A 160 -18.37 27.40 11.12
CA THR A 160 -16.94 27.15 10.91
C THR A 160 -16.37 26.22 11.96
N ALA A 161 -15.23 25.61 11.67
CA ALA A 161 -14.51 24.77 12.64
C ALA A 161 -14.17 25.54 13.93
N GLU A 162 -13.79 26.82 13.83
CA GLU A 162 -13.51 27.67 14.98
C GLU A 162 -14.76 27.94 15.83
N GLN A 163 -15.89 28.25 15.18
CA GLN A 163 -17.17 28.44 15.88
C GLN A 163 -17.62 27.16 16.59
N ALA A 164 -17.45 26.01 15.93
CA ALA A 164 -17.77 24.71 16.52
C ALA A 164 -16.91 24.46 17.78
N TYR A 165 -15.62 24.67 17.68
CA TYR A 165 -14.71 24.52 18.83
C TYR A 165 -15.11 25.45 19.99
N MET A 166 -15.37 26.73 19.71
CA MET A 166 -15.79 27.70 20.73
C MET A 166 -17.15 27.36 21.37
N SER A 167 -18.00 26.65 20.63
CA SER A 167 -19.32 26.19 21.11
C SER A 167 -19.26 24.82 21.84
N GLY A 168 -18.07 24.29 22.07
CA GLY A 168 -17.85 23.04 22.79
C GLY A 168 -18.13 21.77 21.99
N TRP A 169 -18.18 21.88 20.64
CA TRP A 169 -18.22 20.68 19.83
C TRP A 169 -16.92 19.89 19.93
N ASP A 170 -17.04 18.61 20.24
CA ASP A 170 -15.94 17.66 20.13
C ASP A 170 -15.93 17.13 18.70
N TYR A 171 -15.18 17.82 17.85
CA TYR A 171 -15.15 17.54 16.43
C TYR A 171 -13.75 17.71 15.87
N PRO A 172 -13.22 16.74 15.11
CA PRO A 172 -11.85 16.79 14.62
C PRO A 172 -11.56 17.74 13.46
N PRO A 173 -12.50 18.51 12.85
CA PRO A 173 -12.22 19.31 11.66
C PRO A 173 -11.09 20.33 11.81
N HIS A 174 -10.90 20.89 13.00
CA HIS A 174 -9.84 21.88 13.24
C HIS A 174 -8.43 21.29 13.15
N ILE A 175 -8.28 19.97 13.27
CA ILE A 175 -7.02 19.25 13.13
C ILE A 175 -6.93 18.45 11.81
N GLY A 176 -7.99 18.49 10.98
CA GLY A 176 -8.01 17.82 9.69
C GLY A 176 -8.15 16.30 9.75
N MET A 177 -8.64 15.74 10.85
CA MET A 177 -8.83 14.30 11.03
C MET A 177 -10.16 13.79 10.45
N PHE A 178 -10.45 14.17 9.23
CA PHE A 178 -11.63 13.71 8.51
C PHE A 178 -11.52 12.22 8.15
N GLY A 179 -12.65 11.52 8.17
CA GLY A 179 -12.73 10.10 7.85
C GLY A 179 -12.17 9.16 8.93
N VAL A 180 -11.68 9.69 10.03
CA VAL A 180 -11.19 8.93 11.18
C VAL A 180 -12.27 8.81 12.24
N LEU A 181 -12.47 7.61 12.76
CA LEU A 181 -13.45 7.38 13.84
C LEU A 181 -12.97 8.07 15.12
N SER A 182 -13.73 9.08 15.53
CA SER A 182 -13.55 9.84 16.77
C SER A 182 -14.91 10.39 17.21
N PRO A 183 -15.05 10.91 18.45
CA PRO A 183 -16.31 11.50 18.87
C PRO A 183 -16.78 12.63 17.96
N ARG A 184 -18.09 12.69 17.72
CA ARG A 184 -18.75 13.81 17.01
C ARG A 184 -19.95 14.25 17.84
N THR A 185 -19.66 15.04 18.86
CA THR A 185 -20.66 15.51 19.82
C THR A 185 -20.75 17.03 19.83
N CYS A 186 -21.96 17.54 20.09
CA CYS A 186 -22.11 18.94 20.48
C CYS A 186 -21.71 19.13 21.97
N GLY A 187 -21.48 20.38 22.40
CA GLY A 187 -21.04 20.68 23.76
C GLY A 187 -21.99 20.23 24.90
N ASN A 188 -23.18 19.67 24.58
CA ASN A 188 -24.15 19.19 25.54
C ASN A 188 -24.24 17.65 25.64
N CYS A 189 -23.47 16.91 24.84
CA CYS A 189 -23.50 15.45 24.79
C CYS A 189 -22.17 14.87 25.20
N SER A 190 -22.21 13.66 25.79
CA SER A 190 -21.02 12.94 26.21
C SER A 190 -20.40 12.22 25.03
N ASP A 191 -19.08 12.22 24.97
CA ASP A 191 -18.26 11.43 24.03
C ASP A 191 -18.37 9.92 24.29
N MET A 192 -18.71 9.54 25.54
CA MET A 192 -18.92 8.13 25.94
C MET A 192 -20.17 7.49 25.31
N ASP A 193 -21.09 8.28 24.77
CA ASP A 193 -22.30 7.80 24.09
C ASP A 193 -22.09 7.67 22.56
N THR A 194 -20.88 7.83 22.08
CA THR A 194 -20.53 7.82 20.65
C THR A 194 -20.19 6.43 20.15
N LEU A 195 -20.21 6.29 18.82
CA LEU A 195 -19.72 5.09 18.14
C LEU A 195 -18.24 4.82 18.46
N TRP A 196 -17.43 5.86 18.55
CA TRP A 196 -16.02 5.77 18.96
C TRP A 196 -15.87 5.13 20.35
N ALA A 197 -16.61 5.60 21.35
CA ALA A 197 -16.56 5.03 22.69
C ALA A 197 -16.97 3.54 22.71
N LYS A 198 -17.93 3.16 21.89
CA LYS A 198 -18.36 1.75 21.73
C LYS A 198 -17.23 0.87 21.18
N PHE A 199 -16.41 1.40 20.26
CA PHE A 199 -15.27 0.66 19.71
C PHE A 199 -14.13 0.51 20.72
N ILE A 200 -13.78 1.56 21.47
CA ILE A 200 -12.67 1.50 22.43
C ILE A 200 -13.03 0.74 23.73
N ALA A 201 -14.31 0.65 24.08
CA ALA A 201 -14.76 -0.08 25.29
C ALA A 201 -14.65 -1.60 25.15
N LYS A 202 -14.43 -2.13 23.95
CA LYS A 202 -14.18 -3.56 23.73
C LYS A 202 -12.69 -3.85 23.87
N ASP A 203 -12.38 -4.81 24.73
CA ASP A 203 -11.04 -5.34 24.99
C ASP A 203 -10.40 -5.88 23.68
N GLU A 204 -9.08 -5.80 23.57
CA GLU A 204 -8.27 -6.24 22.42
C GLU A 204 -8.56 -7.70 21.98
N SER A 205 -9.06 -8.53 22.88
CA SER A 205 -9.43 -9.92 22.60
C SER A 205 -10.75 -10.09 21.87
N ASN A 206 -11.57 -9.05 21.75
CA ASN A 206 -12.93 -9.10 21.21
C ASN A 206 -13.10 -8.07 20.08
N CYS A 207 -12.55 -8.38 18.90
CA CYS A 207 -12.65 -7.52 17.72
C CYS A 207 -14.12 -7.17 17.43
N PHE A 208 -14.44 -5.87 17.46
CA PHE A 208 -15.75 -5.38 17.05
C PHE A 208 -15.98 -5.61 15.56
N THR A 209 -17.06 -6.30 15.22
CA THR A 209 -17.45 -6.49 13.83
C THR A 209 -18.54 -5.50 13.43
N THR A 210 -18.51 -5.00 12.20
CA THR A 210 -19.53 -4.08 11.68
C THR A 210 -20.94 -4.69 11.65
N SER A 211 -21.06 -6.02 11.77
CA SER A 211 -22.35 -6.73 11.90
C SER A 211 -23.08 -6.45 13.20
N GLU A 212 -22.36 -6.01 14.24
CA GLU A 212 -22.93 -5.69 15.55
C GLU A 212 -23.51 -4.26 15.65
N LEU A 213 -23.33 -3.46 14.60
CA LEU A 213 -23.86 -2.10 14.52
C LEU A 213 -25.35 -2.11 14.20
N ASN A 214 -26.12 -1.30 14.92
CA ASN A 214 -27.49 -0.98 14.54
C ASN A 214 -27.53 -0.07 13.29
N GLU A 215 -28.72 0.19 12.77
CA GLU A 215 -28.88 0.97 11.52
C GLU A 215 -28.34 2.42 11.65
N SER A 216 -28.63 3.09 12.76
CA SER A 216 -28.13 4.45 13.03
C SER A 216 -26.61 4.51 13.12
N GLU A 217 -26.01 3.54 13.80
CA GLU A 217 -24.55 3.43 13.93
C GLU A 217 -23.87 3.16 12.59
N ARG A 218 -24.48 2.33 11.73
CA ARG A 218 -23.96 2.09 10.37
C ARG A 218 -24.01 3.36 9.53
N LYS A 219 -25.10 4.11 9.59
CA LYS A 219 -25.22 5.40 8.89
C LYS A 219 -24.17 6.39 9.40
N THR A 220 -23.96 6.48 10.71
CA THR A 220 -22.92 7.31 11.31
C THR A 220 -21.52 6.91 10.83
N LEU A 221 -21.21 5.62 10.83
CA LEU A 221 -19.91 5.12 10.36
C LEU A 221 -19.70 5.42 8.86
N GLN A 222 -20.74 5.23 8.04
CA GLN A 222 -20.67 5.52 6.61
C GLN A 222 -20.43 6.99 6.34
N ARG A 223 -21.10 7.88 7.09
CA ARG A 223 -20.90 9.32 7.02
C ARG A 223 -19.47 9.71 7.38
N ILE A 224 -18.94 9.20 8.50
CA ILE A 224 -17.56 9.46 8.92
C ILE A 224 -16.57 8.99 7.85
N LYS A 225 -16.79 7.83 7.25
CA LYS A 225 -15.95 7.33 6.14
C LYS A 225 -16.04 8.19 4.88
N GLY A 226 -17.14 8.88 4.68
CA GLY A 226 -17.35 9.81 3.56
C GLY A 226 -16.83 11.23 3.81
N GLU A 227 -16.26 11.51 5.00
CA GLU A 227 -15.70 12.84 5.29
C GLU A 227 -14.42 13.12 4.47
N PRO A 228 -14.19 14.35 4.06
CA PRO A 228 -14.96 15.57 4.36
C PRO A 228 -16.17 15.83 3.46
N GLU A 229 -16.35 15.11 2.36
CA GLU A 229 -17.40 15.36 1.35
C GLU A 229 -18.81 15.28 1.96
N SER A 230 -19.04 14.32 2.86
CA SER A 230 -20.31 14.13 3.55
C SER A 230 -20.72 15.30 4.47
N LEU A 231 -19.82 16.25 4.72
CA LEU A 231 -20.07 17.43 5.54
C LEU A 231 -20.43 18.67 4.71
N LEU A 232 -20.48 18.56 3.39
CA LEU A 232 -20.74 19.69 2.51
C LEU A 232 -22.22 19.89 2.20
N THR A 233 -23.04 18.86 2.37
CA THR A 233 -24.47 18.88 2.09
C THR A 233 -25.25 18.37 3.30
N GLU A 234 -26.42 18.99 3.56
CA GLU A 234 -27.31 18.56 4.63
C GLU A 234 -27.91 17.17 4.36
N ASP A 235 -28.21 16.90 3.08
CA ASP A 235 -28.88 15.67 2.63
C ASP A 235 -28.00 14.41 2.72
N ALA A 236 -26.69 14.56 2.89
CA ALA A 236 -25.77 13.42 3.10
C ALA A 236 -26.06 12.65 4.42
N TRP A 237 -27.04 13.11 5.20
CA TRP A 237 -27.42 12.56 6.49
C TRP A 237 -28.67 11.64 6.44
N ASP A 238 -29.42 11.69 5.35
CA ASP A 238 -30.70 10.98 5.21
C ASP A 238 -30.59 9.70 4.36
N LEU A 239 -29.35 9.31 3.99
CA LEU A 239 -29.06 8.11 3.18
C LEU A 239 -28.90 6.84 4.02
#